data_2a9b8c48d84a1a8235475898637eab8a
#
_entry.id   2a9b8c48d84a1a8235475898637eab8a
#
_cell.length_a   1.000
_cell.length_b   1.000
_cell.length_c   1.000
_cell.angle_alpha   90.00
_cell.angle_beta   90.00
_cell.angle_gamma   90.00
#
_symmetry.space_group_name_H-M   'P 1'
#
loop_
_entity.id
_entity.type
_entity.pdbx_description
1 polymer ?
#
loop_
_entity_poly.entity_id
_entity_poly.type
_entity_poly.pdbx_seq_one_letter_code
_entity_poly.pdbx_strand_id
1 'polypeptide(L)'
;MAEIFALLIFVALFAIGAIRGVHIGVLMIAGAAGTGIVLAGMEVKEIVEGFPLNIMILLVGVTYFFAIAQTNGTIDALIDRALAKVGNRAALLPLVFFLLTMGIASMGAPLAGLVMMPVAMQVARRYKIDFALMGLAVCFAIGAGGFAPTSLYGIVTYGTAHSAGISLHPFVLFGMAVATYVIMLAATYAMFGRSLMRAQTSAQRSIDVPDLATART
;
A
#
# COMPACT_ATOMS: atom_id res chain seq x y z
N MET A 1 18.29 14.45 28.72
CA MET A 1 17.57 15.75 28.54
C MET A 1 17.45 16.11 27.05
N ALA A 2 18.55 16.12 26.27
CA ALA A 2 18.52 16.44 24.83
C ALA A 2 17.56 15.52 24.02
N GLU A 3 17.52 14.23 24.32
CA GLU A 3 16.62 13.26 23.67
C GLU A 3 15.14 13.60 23.86
N ILE A 4 14.74 14.04 25.06
CA ILE A 4 13.36 14.42 25.36
C ILE A 4 12.99 15.68 24.58
N PHE A 5 13.91 16.67 24.51
CA PHE A 5 13.69 17.87 23.71
C PHE A 5 13.60 17.55 22.21
N ALA A 6 14.46 16.66 21.70
CA ALA A 6 14.38 16.22 20.30
C ALA A 6 13.05 15.53 20.00
N LEU A 7 12.57 14.67 20.89
CA LEU A 7 11.27 14.02 20.76
C LEU A 7 10.10 15.03 20.76
N LEU A 8 10.14 16.01 21.68
CA LEU A 8 9.11 17.06 21.74
C LEU A 8 9.10 17.92 20.47
N ILE A 9 10.27 18.28 19.96
CA ILE A 9 10.39 19.02 18.70
C ILE A 9 9.84 18.18 17.53
N PHE A 10 10.17 16.89 17.47
CA PHE A 10 9.64 15.97 16.45
C PHE A 10 8.11 15.94 16.46
N VAL A 11 7.50 15.73 17.63
CA VAL A 11 6.04 15.70 17.78
C VAL A 11 5.43 17.06 17.41
N ALA A 12 6.03 18.17 17.85
CA ALA A 12 5.55 19.51 17.54
C ALA A 12 5.59 19.81 16.03
N LEU A 13 6.68 19.46 15.34
CA LEU A 13 6.83 19.65 13.90
C LEU A 13 5.82 18.77 13.13
N PHE A 14 5.60 17.54 13.58
CA PHE A 14 4.59 16.67 13.00
C PHE A 14 3.17 17.27 13.14
N ALA A 15 2.84 17.76 14.34
CA ALA A 15 1.55 18.41 14.60
C ALA A 15 1.38 19.69 13.74
N ILE A 16 2.42 20.53 13.65
CA ILE A 16 2.40 21.74 12.84
C ILE A 16 2.20 21.38 11.35
N GLY A 17 2.92 20.38 10.85
CA GLY A 17 2.77 19.92 9.47
C GLY A 17 1.36 19.44 9.16
N ALA A 18 0.77 18.66 10.07
CA ALA A 18 -0.59 18.15 9.93
C ALA A 18 -1.67 19.26 9.99
N ILE A 19 -1.51 20.24 10.91
CA ILE A 19 -2.49 21.32 11.10
C ILE A 19 -2.38 22.42 10.03
N ARG A 20 -1.16 22.77 9.65
CA ARG A 20 -0.89 23.88 8.73
C ARG A 20 -0.84 23.47 7.26
N GLY A 21 -0.94 22.17 6.94
CA GLY A 21 -0.86 21.66 5.57
C GLY A 21 0.51 21.86 4.92
N VAL A 22 1.57 22.07 5.71
CA VAL A 22 2.95 22.16 5.23
C VAL A 22 3.47 20.75 4.99
N HIS A 23 4.30 20.60 3.95
CA HIS A 23 4.87 19.29 3.62
C HIS A 23 5.74 18.75 4.78
N ILE A 24 5.24 17.70 5.44
CA ILE A 24 5.84 17.13 6.66
C ILE A 24 7.30 16.76 6.44
N GLY A 25 7.66 16.19 5.27
CA GLY A 25 9.04 15.83 4.95
C GLY A 25 10.02 17.01 5.00
N VAL A 26 9.62 18.18 4.48
CA VAL A 26 10.46 19.40 4.52
C VAL A 26 10.61 19.88 5.95
N LEU A 27 9.54 19.89 6.74
CA LEU A 27 9.61 20.25 8.16
C LEU A 27 10.51 19.30 8.96
N MET A 28 10.44 18.00 8.68
CA MET A 28 11.25 17.00 9.36
C MET A 28 12.74 17.12 9.02
N ILE A 29 13.10 17.41 7.77
CA ILE A 29 14.48 17.67 7.37
C ILE A 29 15.01 18.92 8.09
N ALA A 30 14.24 20.01 8.10
CA ALA A 30 14.61 21.23 8.81
C ALA A 30 14.73 21.00 10.32
N GLY A 31 13.80 20.23 10.90
CA GLY A 31 13.82 19.86 12.31
C GLY A 31 15.02 18.99 12.68
N ALA A 32 15.33 17.99 11.86
CA ALA A 32 16.50 17.13 12.08
C ALA A 32 17.82 17.94 12.01
N ALA A 33 17.95 18.82 11.01
CA ALA A 33 19.10 19.70 10.91
C ALA A 33 19.21 20.66 12.12
N GLY A 34 18.10 21.30 12.50
CA GLY A 34 18.08 22.22 13.64
C GLY A 34 18.41 21.53 14.97
N THR A 35 17.81 20.37 15.25
CA THR A 35 18.09 19.61 16.47
C THR A 35 19.51 19.04 16.48
N GLY A 36 20.01 18.56 15.33
CA GLY A 36 21.36 18.05 15.20
C GLY A 36 22.41 19.12 15.51
N ILE A 37 22.26 20.33 14.96
CA ILE A 37 23.20 21.44 15.19
C ILE A 37 23.07 21.99 16.61
N VAL A 38 21.83 22.30 17.05
CA VAL A 38 21.61 23.06 18.29
C VAL A 38 21.67 22.19 19.55
N LEU A 39 21.11 20.98 19.50
CA LEU A 39 21.02 20.09 20.67
C LEU A 39 22.16 19.08 20.74
N ALA A 40 22.59 18.55 19.59
CA ALA A 40 23.63 17.52 19.54
C ALA A 40 25.02 18.08 19.19
N GLY A 41 25.14 19.36 18.78
CA GLY A 41 26.42 19.97 18.41
C GLY A 41 27.06 19.34 17.15
N MET A 42 26.24 18.69 16.31
CA MET A 42 26.74 18.04 15.10
C MET A 42 27.14 19.03 14.03
N GLU A 43 28.17 18.69 13.28
CA GLU A 43 28.51 19.44 12.08
C GLU A 43 27.52 19.17 10.96
N VAL A 44 27.29 20.15 10.08
CA VAL A 44 26.40 20.01 8.91
C VAL A 44 26.75 18.77 8.07
N LYS A 45 28.05 18.47 7.96
CA LYS A 45 28.57 17.33 7.24
C LYS A 45 28.05 15.99 7.83
N GLU A 46 28.09 15.85 9.15
CA GLU A 46 27.61 14.65 9.85
C GLU A 46 26.12 14.46 9.67
N ILE A 47 25.34 15.55 9.67
CA ILE A 47 23.89 15.51 9.43
C ILE A 47 23.60 15.04 8.00
N VAL A 48 24.35 15.53 7.01
CA VAL A 48 24.20 15.13 5.60
C VAL A 48 24.64 13.69 5.39
N GLU A 49 25.71 13.24 6.02
CA GLU A 49 26.17 11.84 5.97
C GLU A 49 25.18 10.88 6.64
N GLY A 50 24.47 11.33 7.67
CA GLY A 50 23.37 10.58 8.31
C GLY A 50 22.11 10.44 7.44
N PHE A 51 21.99 11.23 6.36
CA PHE A 51 20.85 11.14 5.47
C PHE A 51 20.95 9.90 4.56
N PRO A 52 19.90 9.05 4.49
CA PRO A 52 19.95 7.81 3.74
C PRO A 52 19.85 8.03 2.22
N LEU A 53 20.87 8.67 1.65
CA LEU A 53 20.91 9.09 0.24
C LEU A 53 20.71 7.91 -0.72
N ASN A 54 21.29 6.74 -0.41
CA ASN A 54 21.16 5.54 -1.23
C ASN A 54 19.70 5.08 -1.32
N ILE A 55 18.97 5.14 -0.20
CA ILE A 55 17.53 4.80 -0.17
C ILE A 55 16.74 5.83 -0.98
N MET A 56 17.06 7.11 -0.85
CA MET A 56 16.40 8.16 -1.61
C MET A 56 16.61 7.99 -3.12
N ILE A 57 17.83 7.72 -3.57
CA ILE A 57 18.12 7.48 -5.00
C ILE A 57 17.35 6.27 -5.51
N LEU A 58 17.33 5.17 -4.75
CA LEU A 58 16.56 3.98 -5.11
C LEU A 58 15.06 4.27 -5.21
N LEU A 59 14.51 5.01 -4.25
CA LEU A 59 13.10 5.41 -4.26
C LEU A 59 12.76 6.29 -5.47
N VAL A 60 13.58 7.27 -5.78
CA VAL A 60 13.39 8.14 -6.95
C VAL A 60 13.42 7.30 -8.22
N GLY A 61 14.40 6.42 -8.38
CA GLY A 61 14.52 5.56 -9.57
C GLY A 61 13.33 4.63 -9.75
N VAL A 62 12.91 3.96 -8.68
CA VAL A 62 11.74 3.06 -8.71
C VAL A 62 10.46 3.84 -8.97
N THR A 63 10.26 4.97 -8.32
CA THR A 63 9.07 5.81 -8.54
C THR A 63 9.00 6.32 -9.98
N TYR A 64 10.13 6.73 -10.53
CA TYR A 64 10.23 7.17 -11.93
C TYR A 64 9.91 6.05 -12.91
N PHE A 65 10.46 4.85 -12.69
CA PHE A 65 10.16 3.68 -13.51
C PHE A 65 8.66 3.36 -13.52
N PHE A 66 8.02 3.36 -12.35
CA PHE A 66 6.58 3.10 -12.26
C PHE A 66 5.72 4.24 -12.82
N ALA A 67 6.17 5.50 -12.71
CA ALA A 67 5.50 6.61 -13.38
C ALA A 67 5.48 6.44 -14.90
N ILE A 68 6.58 5.97 -15.50
CA ILE A 68 6.62 5.62 -16.93
C ILE A 68 5.66 4.46 -17.23
N ALA A 69 5.67 3.39 -16.43
CA ALA A 69 4.79 2.25 -16.62
C ALA A 69 3.30 2.61 -16.49
N GLN A 70 2.99 3.61 -15.69
CA GLN A 70 1.64 4.16 -15.55
C GLN A 70 1.26 5.02 -16.76
N THR A 71 2.14 5.95 -17.18
CA THR A 71 1.84 6.86 -18.28
C THR A 71 1.76 6.18 -19.64
N ASN A 72 2.48 5.07 -19.84
CA ASN A 72 2.41 4.27 -21.08
C ASN A 72 1.27 3.23 -21.08
N GLY A 73 0.42 3.19 -20.04
CA GLY A 73 -0.72 2.29 -19.95
C GLY A 73 -0.38 0.83 -19.61
N THR A 74 0.86 0.51 -19.26
CA THR A 74 1.25 -0.87 -18.91
C THR A 74 0.48 -1.38 -17.69
N ILE A 75 0.31 -0.52 -16.67
CA ILE A 75 -0.42 -0.87 -15.46
C ILE A 75 -1.91 -1.07 -15.75
N ASP A 76 -2.49 -0.19 -16.56
CA ASP A 76 -3.90 -0.31 -16.96
C ASP A 76 -4.13 -1.60 -17.75
N ALA A 77 -3.27 -1.93 -18.70
CA ALA A 77 -3.34 -3.19 -19.46
C ALA A 77 -3.21 -4.44 -18.56
N LEU A 78 -2.42 -4.38 -17.50
CA LEU A 78 -2.29 -5.46 -16.52
C LEU A 78 -3.59 -5.63 -15.72
N ILE A 79 -4.20 -4.52 -15.29
CA ILE A 79 -5.46 -4.49 -14.56
C ILE A 79 -6.59 -5.04 -15.46
N ASP A 80 -6.70 -4.57 -16.70
CA ASP A 80 -7.73 -5.00 -17.63
C ASP A 80 -7.65 -6.50 -17.93
N ARG A 81 -6.43 -7.02 -18.13
CA ARG A 81 -6.23 -8.47 -18.31
C ARG A 81 -6.64 -9.28 -17.09
N ALA A 82 -6.33 -8.79 -15.87
CA ALA A 82 -6.73 -9.43 -14.64
C ALA A 82 -8.26 -9.43 -14.46
N LEU A 83 -8.91 -8.29 -14.74
CA LEU A 83 -10.37 -8.15 -14.69
C LEU A 83 -11.07 -9.05 -15.72
N ALA A 84 -10.55 -9.12 -16.94
CA ALA A 84 -11.07 -10.00 -17.99
C ALA A 84 -11.04 -11.48 -17.58
N LYS A 85 -10.01 -11.89 -16.83
CA LYS A 85 -9.84 -13.27 -16.36
C LYS A 85 -10.80 -13.64 -15.21
N VAL A 86 -11.25 -12.66 -14.43
CA VAL A 86 -12.18 -12.86 -13.30
C VAL A 86 -13.63 -13.01 -13.77
N GLY A 87 -13.99 -12.42 -14.92
CA GLY A 87 -15.34 -12.44 -15.46
C GLY A 87 -16.37 -11.86 -14.48
N ASN A 88 -17.52 -12.54 -14.34
CA ASN A 88 -18.65 -12.07 -13.51
C ASN A 88 -18.50 -12.39 -11.99
N ARG A 89 -17.37 -12.89 -11.53
CA ARG A 89 -17.15 -13.29 -10.14
C ARG A 89 -16.69 -12.11 -9.27
N ALA A 90 -17.60 -11.18 -8.98
CA ALA A 90 -17.31 -9.98 -8.18
C ALA A 90 -16.63 -10.28 -6.83
N ALA A 91 -16.93 -11.42 -6.21
CA ALA A 91 -16.31 -11.83 -4.94
C ALA A 91 -14.79 -12.07 -5.03
N LEU A 92 -14.25 -12.35 -6.21
CA LEU A 92 -12.81 -12.55 -6.39
C LEU A 92 -12.04 -11.25 -6.64
N LEU A 93 -12.72 -10.16 -6.96
CA LEU A 93 -12.08 -8.89 -7.30
C LEU A 93 -11.17 -8.34 -6.19
N PRO A 94 -11.58 -8.31 -4.90
CA PRO A 94 -10.67 -7.86 -3.85
C PRO A 94 -9.40 -8.72 -3.75
N LEU A 95 -9.51 -10.04 -3.95
CA LEU A 95 -8.35 -10.93 -3.97
C LEU A 95 -7.43 -10.64 -5.17
N VAL A 96 -7.99 -10.38 -6.33
CA VAL A 96 -7.22 -10.02 -7.54
C VAL A 96 -6.49 -8.71 -7.33
N PHE A 97 -7.17 -7.69 -6.78
CA PHE A 97 -6.54 -6.43 -6.43
C PHE A 97 -5.45 -6.59 -5.36
N PHE A 98 -5.67 -7.46 -4.38
CA PHE A 98 -4.64 -7.83 -3.41
C PHE A 98 -3.41 -8.42 -4.10
N LEU A 99 -3.56 -9.41 -4.95
CA LEU A 99 -2.43 -10.06 -5.63
C LEU A 99 -1.69 -9.10 -6.59
N LEU A 100 -2.42 -8.31 -7.36
CA LEU A 100 -1.83 -7.31 -8.26
C LEU A 100 -1.05 -6.25 -7.49
N THR A 101 -1.67 -5.66 -6.47
CA THR A 101 -1.03 -4.63 -5.65
C THR A 101 0.18 -5.18 -4.90
N MET A 102 0.07 -6.40 -4.34
CA MET A 102 1.18 -7.09 -3.69
C MET A 102 2.34 -7.32 -4.67
N GLY A 103 2.04 -7.77 -5.89
CA GLY A 103 3.05 -7.96 -6.93
C GLY A 103 3.79 -6.67 -7.27
N ILE A 104 3.06 -5.57 -7.50
CA ILE A 104 3.63 -4.26 -7.80
C ILE A 104 4.43 -3.73 -6.61
N ALA A 105 3.91 -3.85 -5.38
CA ALA A 105 4.61 -3.44 -4.17
C ALA A 105 5.89 -4.24 -3.93
N SER A 106 5.88 -5.55 -4.23
CA SER A 106 7.05 -6.43 -4.12
C SER A 106 8.18 -6.06 -5.08
N MET A 107 7.85 -5.45 -6.23
CA MET A 107 8.84 -4.95 -7.19
C MET A 107 9.53 -3.66 -6.74
N GLY A 108 9.22 -3.15 -5.54
CA GLY A 108 9.83 -1.95 -4.98
C GLY A 108 9.04 -0.66 -5.24
N ALA A 109 7.77 -0.74 -5.64
CA ALA A 109 6.90 0.42 -5.81
C ALA A 109 6.17 0.77 -4.49
N PRO A 110 6.73 1.63 -3.62
CA PRO A 110 6.11 1.96 -2.33
C PRO A 110 4.79 2.71 -2.51
N LEU A 111 4.58 3.31 -3.65
CA LEU A 111 3.37 4.06 -4.00
C LEU A 111 2.34 3.22 -4.78
N ALA A 112 2.49 1.90 -4.84
CA ALA A 112 1.54 1.01 -5.51
C ALA A 112 0.07 1.27 -5.07
N GLY A 113 -0.14 1.61 -3.81
CA GLY A 113 -1.45 1.95 -3.29
C GLY A 113 -2.06 3.20 -3.88
N LEU A 114 -1.27 4.23 -4.15
CA LEU A 114 -1.77 5.49 -4.75
C LEU A 114 -2.31 5.25 -6.16
N VAL A 115 -1.72 4.31 -6.89
CA VAL A 115 -2.16 3.95 -8.24
C VAL A 115 -3.34 2.99 -8.18
N MET A 116 -3.25 1.97 -7.33
CA MET A 116 -4.23 0.89 -7.29
C MET A 116 -5.52 1.27 -6.57
N MET A 117 -5.46 2.15 -5.55
CA MET A 117 -6.63 2.53 -4.76
C MET A 117 -7.75 3.20 -5.58
N PRO A 118 -7.49 4.23 -6.41
CA PRO A 118 -8.54 4.84 -7.23
C PRO A 118 -9.21 3.85 -8.17
N VAL A 119 -8.43 2.96 -8.80
CA VAL A 119 -8.95 1.94 -9.71
C VAL A 119 -9.79 0.90 -8.95
N ALA A 120 -9.27 0.44 -7.81
CA ALA A 120 -9.98 -0.49 -6.92
C ALA A 120 -11.32 0.08 -6.48
N MET A 121 -11.39 1.36 -6.10
CA MET A 121 -12.64 2.03 -5.70
C MET A 121 -13.63 2.17 -6.86
N GLN A 122 -13.17 2.45 -8.08
CA GLN A 122 -14.03 2.49 -9.26
C GLN A 122 -14.62 1.10 -9.56
N VAL A 123 -13.80 0.06 -9.49
CA VAL A 123 -14.24 -1.33 -9.66
C VAL A 123 -15.21 -1.75 -8.55
N ALA A 124 -14.91 -1.40 -7.29
CA ALA A 124 -15.81 -1.66 -6.17
C ALA A 124 -17.18 -1.03 -6.38
N ARG A 125 -17.22 0.22 -6.85
CA ARG A 125 -18.46 0.93 -7.18
C ARG A 125 -19.23 0.24 -8.31
N ARG A 126 -18.54 -0.14 -9.38
CA ARG A 126 -19.14 -0.77 -10.55
C ARG A 126 -19.74 -2.13 -10.22
N TYR A 127 -19.05 -2.95 -9.42
CA TYR A 127 -19.50 -4.30 -9.06
C TYR A 127 -20.24 -4.39 -7.73
N LYS A 128 -20.57 -3.23 -7.12
CA LYS A 128 -21.27 -3.11 -5.83
C LYS A 128 -20.58 -3.91 -4.71
N ILE A 129 -19.26 -3.89 -4.71
CA ILE A 129 -18.43 -4.46 -3.66
C ILE A 129 -18.32 -3.44 -2.51
N ASP A 130 -18.27 -3.94 -1.28
CA ASP A 130 -18.04 -3.09 -0.11
C ASP A 130 -16.69 -2.35 -0.23
N PHE A 131 -16.72 -1.02 -0.06
CA PHE A 131 -15.53 -0.18 -0.20
C PHE A 131 -14.47 -0.48 0.87
N ALA A 132 -14.92 -0.87 2.10
CA ALA A 132 -13.98 -1.23 3.16
C ALA A 132 -13.24 -2.53 2.81
N LEU A 133 -13.93 -3.54 2.28
CA LEU A 133 -13.31 -4.78 1.83
C LEU A 133 -12.28 -4.52 0.73
N MET A 134 -12.64 -3.75 -0.28
CA MET A 134 -11.74 -3.45 -1.40
C MET A 134 -10.54 -2.61 -0.96
N GLY A 135 -10.78 -1.57 -0.14
CA GLY A 135 -9.74 -0.70 0.38
C GLY A 135 -8.76 -1.44 1.28
N LEU A 136 -9.25 -2.26 2.20
CA LEU A 136 -8.41 -3.07 3.08
C LEU A 136 -7.61 -4.11 2.29
N ALA A 137 -8.19 -4.71 1.24
CA ALA A 137 -7.44 -5.63 0.36
C ALA A 137 -6.22 -4.94 -0.27
N VAL A 138 -6.38 -3.72 -0.79
CA VAL A 138 -5.27 -2.92 -1.34
C VAL A 138 -4.27 -2.54 -0.25
N CYS A 139 -4.71 -2.09 0.92
CA CYS A 139 -3.82 -1.72 2.04
C CYS A 139 -3.00 -2.91 2.53
N PHE A 140 -3.62 -4.07 2.72
CA PHE A 140 -2.92 -5.29 3.13
C PHE A 140 -1.93 -5.78 2.08
N ALA A 141 -2.26 -5.62 0.81
CA ALA A 141 -1.38 -5.96 -0.29
C ALA A 141 -0.09 -5.13 -0.31
N ILE A 142 -0.19 -3.82 -0.01
CA ILE A 142 0.98 -2.94 0.12
C ILE A 142 1.87 -3.44 1.26
N GLY A 143 1.28 -3.77 2.42
CA GLY A 143 2.01 -4.32 3.55
C GLY A 143 2.68 -5.66 3.21
N ALA A 144 1.94 -6.59 2.61
CA ALA A 144 2.47 -7.89 2.20
C ALA A 144 3.64 -7.76 1.21
N GLY A 145 3.44 -7.00 0.12
CA GLY A 145 4.48 -6.79 -0.91
C GLY A 145 5.64 -5.92 -0.42
N GLY A 146 5.37 -4.99 0.50
CA GLY A 146 6.37 -4.07 1.03
C GLY A 146 7.53 -4.75 1.77
N PHE A 147 7.33 -5.95 2.33
CA PHE A 147 8.38 -6.74 2.98
C PHE A 147 9.12 -7.70 2.03
N ALA A 148 8.84 -7.65 0.73
CA ALA A 148 9.63 -8.40 -0.23
C ALA A 148 11.13 -7.98 -0.18
N PRO A 149 12.06 -8.89 -0.47
CA PRO A 149 13.50 -8.58 -0.45
C PRO A 149 13.90 -7.43 -1.37
N THR A 150 13.12 -7.19 -2.40
CA THR A 150 13.31 -6.13 -3.41
C THR A 150 12.56 -4.85 -3.08
N SER A 151 11.74 -4.84 -2.04
CA SER A 151 10.92 -3.70 -1.65
C SER A 151 11.59 -2.87 -0.55
N LEU A 152 11.15 -1.61 -0.41
CA LEU A 152 11.73 -0.65 0.53
C LEU A 152 11.76 -1.18 1.98
N TYR A 153 10.62 -1.66 2.49
CA TYR A 153 10.54 -2.13 3.88
C TYR A 153 11.39 -3.39 4.09
N GLY A 154 11.46 -4.29 3.09
CA GLY A 154 12.34 -5.44 3.09
C GLY A 154 13.80 -5.00 3.17
N ILE A 155 14.27 -4.16 2.24
CA ILE A 155 15.65 -3.69 2.18
C ILE A 155 16.07 -3.01 3.49
N VAL A 156 15.24 -2.11 4.02
CA VAL A 156 15.53 -1.40 5.28
C VAL A 156 15.58 -2.38 6.45
N THR A 157 14.61 -3.30 6.55
CA THR A 157 14.56 -4.28 7.65
C THR A 157 15.77 -5.20 7.63
N TYR A 158 16.17 -5.72 6.46
CA TYR A 158 17.34 -6.58 6.34
C TYR A 158 18.63 -5.81 6.61
N GLY A 159 18.75 -4.60 6.07
CA GLY A 159 19.92 -3.75 6.31
C GLY A 159 20.12 -3.45 7.80
N THR A 160 19.04 -3.08 8.49
CA THR A 160 19.08 -2.80 9.92
C THR A 160 19.40 -4.05 10.75
N ALA A 161 18.78 -5.19 10.44
CA ALA A 161 19.07 -6.46 11.12
C ALA A 161 20.52 -6.89 10.92
N HIS A 162 21.03 -6.79 9.71
CA HIS A 162 22.43 -7.10 9.40
C HIS A 162 23.41 -6.21 10.16
N SER A 163 23.12 -4.91 10.24
CA SER A 163 23.93 -3.96 11.03
C SER A 163 23.91 -4.26 12.53
N ALA A 164 22.80 -4.87 13.03
CA ALA A 164 22.67 -5.32 14.41
C ALA A 164 23.25 -6.74 14.66
N GLY A 165 23.89 -7.37 13.66
CA GLY A 165 24.44 -8.72 13.76
C GLY A 165 23.37 -9.83 13.75
N ILE A 166 22.15 -9.53 13.35
CA ILE A 166 21.03 -10.47 13.29
C ILE A 166 20.91 -11.01 11.88
N SER A 167 21.04 -12.33 11.72
CA SER A 167 20.83 -12.99 10.43
C SER A 167 19.35 -13.24 10.19
N LEU A 168 18.71 -12.36 9.41
CA LEU A 168 17.33 -12.58 8.94
C LEU A 168 17.36 -13.22 7.55
N HIS A 169 16.59 -14.31 7.40
CA HIS A 169 16.40 -14.90 6.08
C HIS A 169 15.31 -14.13 5.32
N PRO A 170 15.64 -13.50 4.18
CA PRO A 170 14.71 -12.60 3.47
C PRO A 170 13.36 -13.24 3.13
N PHE A 171 13.38 -14.44 2.59
CA PHE A 171 12.14 -15.11 2.18
C PHE A 171 11.28 -15.58 3.36
N VAL A 172 11.86 -15.81 4.53
CA VAL A 172 11.10 -16.17 5.75
C VAL A 172 10.32 -14.96 6.23
N LEU A 173 10.96 -13.81 6.32
CA LEU A 173 10.27 -12.56 6.73
C LEU A 173 9.17 -12.20 5.72
N PHE A 174 9.47 -12.27 4.43
CA PHE A 174 8.47 -12.04 3.38
C PHE A 174 7.29 -13.01 3.49
N GLY A 175 7.57 -14.32 3.67
CA GLY A 175 6.53 -15.33 3.86
C GLY A 175 5.66 -15.08 5.09
N MET A 176 6.26 -14.67 6.20
CA MET A 176 5.52 -14.29 7.43
C MET A 176 4.63 -13.07 7.19
N ALA A 177 5.14 -12.05 6.51
CA ALA A 177 4.36 -10.87 6.17
C ALA A 177 3.17 -11.24 5.27
N VAL A 178 3.41 -11.99 4.19
CA VAL A 178 2.34 -12.45 3.29
C VAL A 178 1.30 -13.28 4.06
N ALA A 179 1.72 -14.23 4.89
CA ALA A 179 0.80 -15.05 5.69
C ALA A 179 -0.06 -14.18 6.61
N THR A 180 0.54 -13.23 7.30
CA THR A 180 -0.18 -12.30 8.20
C THR A 180 -1.24 -11.50 7.44
N TYR A 181 -0.88 -10.89 6.32
CA TYR A 181 -1.80 -10.07 5.55
C TYR A 181 -2.87 -10.90 4.81
N VAL A 182 -2.56 -12.13 4.42
CA VAL A 182 -3.57 -13.07 3.89
C VAL A 182 -4.58 -13.46 4.98
N ILE A 183 -4.14 -13.70 6.21
CA ILE A 183 -5.04 -13.94 7.34
C ILE A 183 -5.93 -12.71 7.60
N MET A 184 -5.36 -11.52 7.58
CA MET A 184 -6.12 -10.27 7.74
C MET A 184 -7.14 -10.08 6.60
N LEU A 185 -6.76 -10.39 5.36
CA LEU A 185 -7.67 -10.36 4.22
C LEU A 185 -8.81 -11.37 4.40
N ALA A 186 -8.51 -12.61 4.83
CA ALA A 186 -9.52 -13.62 5.11
C ALA A 186 -10.50 -13.19 6.21
N ALA A 187 -9.98 -12.57 7.29
CA ALA A 187 -10.81 -11.98 8.33
C ALA A 187 -11.73 -10.87 7.79
N THR A 188 -11.20 -10.01 6.92
CA THR A 188 -11.98 -8.96 6.26
C THR A 188 -13.07 -9.54 5.36
N TYR A 189 -12.77 -10.60 4.63
CA TYR A 189 -13.80 -11.33 3.88
C TYR A 189 -14.86 -11.95 4.78
N ALA A 190 -14.49 -12.46 5.95
CA ALA A 190 -15.47 -13.00 6.91
C ALA A 190 -16.39 -11.91 7.48
N MET A 191 -15.87 -10.69 7.67
CA MET A 191 -16.63 -9.56 8.22
C MET A 191 -17.52 -8.88 7.16
N PHE A 192 -16.96 -8.56 6.00
CA PHE A 192 -17.60 -7.77 4.96
C PHE A 192 -18.13 -8.60 3.78
N GLY A 193 -17.67 -9.84 3.60
CA GLY A 193 -18.03 -10.70 2.48
C GLY A 193 -19.49 -11.17 2.48
N ARG A 194 -20.19 -11.08 3.61
CA ARG A 194 -21.62 -11.40 3.72
C ARG A 194 -22.50 -10.49 2.84
N SER A 195 -22.09 -9.24 2.64
CA SER A 195 -22.77 -8.30 1.75
C SER A 195 -22.60 -8.68 0.28
N LEU A 196 -21.43 -9.21 -0.10
CA LEU A 196 -21.14 -9.70 -1.44
C LEU A 196 -21.99 -10.92 -1.83
N MET A 197 -22.13 -11.89 -0.91
CA MET A 197 -22.98 -13.07 -1.15
C MET A 197 -24.45 -12.69 -1.32
N ARG A 198 -24.97 -11.72 -0.56
CA ARG A 198 -26.32 -11.21 -0.70
C ARG A 198 -26.53 -10.47 -2.04
N ALA A 199 -25.55 -9.66 -2.47
CA ALA A 199 -25.62 -8.94 -3.74
C ALA A 199 -25.60 -9.90 -4.95
N GLN A 200 -24.81 -10.97 -4.91
CA GLN A 200 -24.77 -11.99 -5.96
C GLN A 200 -26.08 -12.79 -6.02
N THR A 201 -26.64 -13.16 -4.87
CA THR A 201 -27.93 -13.88 -4.82
C THR A 201 -29.08 -13.03 -5.35
N SER A 202 -29.05 -11.72 -5.11
CA SER A 202 -30.08 -10.81 -5.61
C SER A 202 -29.96 -10.57 -7.12
N ALA A 203 -28.74 -10.50 -7.66
CA ALA A 203 -28.50 -10.37 -9.09
C ALA A 203 -28.89 -11.65 -9.86
N GLN A 204 -28.60 -12.82 -9.30
CA GLN A 204 -28.98 -14.09 -9.88
C GLN A 204 -30.51 -14.26 -9.90
N ARG A 205 -31.21 -13.83 -8.84
CA ARG A 205 -32.67 -13.89 -8.76
C ARG A 205 -33.39 -12.99 -9.77
N SER A 206 -32.81 -11.85 -10.14
CA SER A 206 -33.38 -10.97 -11.16
C SER A 206 -33.23 -11.51 -12.59
N ILE A 207 -32.30 -12.43 -12.82
CA ILE A 207 -32.15 -13.13 -14.12
C ILE A 207 -33.08 -14.34 -14.24
N ASP A 208 -33.37 -14.98 -13.11
CA ASP A 208 -34.22 -16.20 -13.07
C ASP A 208 -35.74 -15.94 -12.97
N VAL A 209 -36.19 -14.68 -12.87
CA VAL A 209 -37.62 -14.34 -12.96
C VAL A 209 -37.93 -14.14 -14.44
N PRO A 210 -38.61 -15.11 -15.10
CA PRO A 210 -39.10 -14.90 -16.45
C PRO A 210 -40.07 -13.72 -16.41
N ASP A 211 -39.92 -12.83 -17.35
CA ASP A 211 -40.83 -11.68 -17.56
C ASP A 211 -42.23 -12.22 -17.92
N LEU A 212 -43.05 -12.48 -16.86
CA LEU A 212 -44.44 -12.91 -17.00
C LEU A 212 -45.32 -11.84 -17.64
N ALA A 213 -44.76 -10.69 -18.01
CA ALA A 213 -45.46 -9.60 -18.67
C ALA A 213 -45.66 -9.85 -20.19
N THR A 214 -44.88 -10.77 -20.81
CA THR A 214 -44.99 -11.05 -22.24
C THR A 214 -45.90 -12.25 -22.58
N ALA A 215 -46.49 -12.90 -21.57
CA ALA A 215 -47.41 -14.05 -21.78
C ALA A 215 -48.89 -13.64 -21.80
N ARG A 216 -49.21 -12.35 -21.93
CA ARG A 216 -50.58 -11.82 -22.08
C ARG A 216 -50.71 -10.92 -23.29
N THR A 217 -50.57 -11.48 -24.47
CA THR A 217 -51.21 -10.99 -25.70
C THR A 217 -51.60 -12.19 -26.56
#